data_0572df438eebc064546e2005dc8feb4f
#
_entry.id   0572df438eebc064546e2005dc8feb4f
#
_cell.length_a   1.000
_cell.length_b   1.000
_cell.length_c   1.000
_cell.angle_alpha   90.00
_cell.angle_beta   90.00
_cell.angle_gamma   90.00
#
_symmetry.space_group_name_H-M   'P 1'
#
loop_
_entity.id
_entity.type
_entity.pdbx_description
1 polymer ?
#
loop_
_entity_poly.entity_id
_entity_poly.type
_entity_poly.pdbx_seq_one_letter_code
_entity_poly.pdbx_strand_id
1 'polypeptide(L)'
;MEQLVIIGHGPAGISAALYAVRGGAPVTVIGKDGGALTKADLIQNYYGFEHGVKAKDLIEAGIRQAQNLGARLLTSEVCGIEFGEAGFLVKTPAEVLRAGAVIIAVGTARNVPKIEGIGQFEGSGVSYCAICDAFFFRGKKVAVIGSGAYAASEYEVLKGVISDVTILTDGAEPTFTASLPHNKKKIARFEGANALERVVFADGTSEAFDGAFIACGSAGAFELAKKLGLETAGNKIVTDEKRATNIPGIFAAGDCVAGLQQIAKAVYDGMIAGTEALKYLKSL
;
A
#
# COMPACT_ATOMS: atom_id res chain seq x y z
N MET A 1 5.21 14.71 22.18
CA MET A 1 5.72 14.50 20.81
C MET A 1 4.65 13.77 20.05
N GLU A 2 4.32 14.23 18.85
CA GLU A 2 3.35 13.57 17.97
C GLU A 2 3.81 12.16 17.58
N GLN A 3 2.83 11.30 17.24
CA GLN A 3 3.10 9.91 16.87
C GLN A 3 3.74 9.80 15.48
N LEU A 4 4.71 8.88 15.34
CA LEU A 4 5.19 8.39 14.05
C LEU A 4 4.40 7.15 13.65
N VAL A 5 3.80 7.17 12.46
CA VAL A 5 3.18 5.98 11.87
C VAL A 5 4.05 5.47 10.72
N ILE A 6 4.42 4.19 10.77
CA ILE A 6 5.23 3.51 9.75
C ILE A 6 4.35 2.47 9.07
N ILE A 7 4.26 2.55 7.74
CA ILE A 7 3.44 1.66 6.93
C ILE A 7 4.34 0.63 6.24
N GLY A 8 4.24 -0.60 6.69
CA GLY A 8 5.07 -1.73 6.29
C GLY A 8 6.02 -2.18 7.40
N HIS A 9 5.97 -3.47 7.74
CA HIS A 9 6.82 -4.09 8.77
C HIS A 9 7.94 -4.98 8.17
N GLY A 10 8.31 -4.70 6.92
CA GLY A 10 9.51 -5.27 6.29
C GLY A 10 10.80 -4.65 6.86
N PRO A 11 11.97 -5.05 6.33
CA PRO A 11 13.27 -4.57 6.84
C PRO A 11 13.39 -3.05 6.94
N ALA A 12 12.85 -2.30 5.99
CA ALA A 12 12.88 -0.83 6.01
C ALA A 12 12.04 -0.25 7.14
N GLY A 13 10.77 -0.70 7.26
CA GLY A 13 9.87 -0.17 8.29
C GLY A 13 10.30 -0.54 9.70
N ILE A 14 10.76 -1.77 9.91
CA ILE A 14 11.29 -2.18 11.20
C ILE A 14 12.55 -1.40 11.54
N SER A 15 13.50 -1.25 10.61
CA SER A 15 14.69 -0.44 10.84
C SER A 15 14.33 1.00 11.23
N ALA A 16 13.39 1.62 10.52
CA ALA A 16 12.90 2.96 10.86
C ALA A 16 12.33 3.01 12.29
N ALA A 17 11.52 2.02 12.67
CA ALA A 17 10.95 1.92 14.02
C ALA A 17 12.02 1.86 15.10
N LEU A 18 13.05 1.02 14.90
CA LEU A 18 14.15 0.88 15.89
C LEU A 18 14.82 2.21 16.18
N TYR A 19 15.13 3.02 15.18
CA TYR A 19 15.80 4.30 15.35
C TYR A 19 14.88 5.36 15.93
N ALA A 20 13.62 5.42 15.49
CA ALA A 20 12.66 6.40 15.98
C ALA A 20 12.29 6.15 17.46
N VAL A 21 11.99 4.89 17.83
CA VAL A 21 11.67 4.53 19.24
C VAL A 21 12.85 4.81 20.16
N ARG A 22 14.07 4.41 19.79
CA ARG A 22 15.27 4.71 20.58
C ARG A 22 15.52 6.20 20.73
N GLY A 23 15.07 7.01 19.80
CA GLY A 23 15.10 8.47 19.89
C GLY A 23 13.95 9.10 20.67
N GLY A 24 13.05 8.28 21.24
CA GLY A 24 11.97 8.70 22.12
C GLY A 24 10.64 9.01 21.44
N ALA A 25 10.47 8.72 20.13
CA ALA A 25 9.18 8.91 19.46
C ALA A 25 8.18 7.79 19.82
N PRO A 26 6.89 8.10 20.05
CA PRO A 26 5.85 7.10 19.99
C PRO A 26 5.72 6.56 18.57
N VAL A 27 5.85 5.25 18.38
CA VAL A 27 5.85 4.63 17.03
C VAL A 27 4.78 3.56 16.94
N THR A 28 3.95 3.64 15.89
CA THR A 28 3.09 2.55 15.45
C THR A 28 3.55 2.06 14.09
N VAL A 29 3.84 0.77 13.96
CA VAL A 29 4.14 0.11 12.69
C VAL A 29 2.92 -0.70 12.26
N ILE A 30 2.44 -0.46 11.05
CA ILE A 30 1.29 -1.15 10.46
C ILE A 30 1.79 -2.05 9.34
N GLY A 31 1.45 -3.34 9.39
CA GLY A 31 1.77 -4.28 8.33
C GLY A 31 0.79 -5.43 8.29
N LYS A 32 0.47 -5.91 7.09
CA LYS A 32 -0.50 -6.99 6.88
C LYS A 32 0.16 -8.37 6.86
N ASP A 33 1.30 -8.45 6.16
CA ASP A 33 2.04 -9.70 5.94
C ASP A 33 3.54 -9.39 5.83
N GLY A 34 4.38 -10.43 5.77
CA GLY A 34 5.84 -10.27 5.68
C GLY A 34 6.36 -9.70 4.36
N GLY A 35 5.49 -9.28 3.46
CA GLY A 35 5.84 -8.65 2.19
C GLY A 35 6.64 -9.55 1.24
N ALA A 36 7.44 -8.93 0.37
CA ALA A 36 8.21 -9.63 -0.64
C ALA A 36 9.26 -10.59 -0.05
N LEU A 37 9.74 -10.32 1.16
CA LEU A 37 10.77 -11.14 1.81
C LEU A 37 10.29 -12.56 2.11
N THR A 38 8.99 -12.76 2.36
CA THR A 38 8.41 -14.10 2.60
C THR A 38 8.50 -15.06 1.43
N LYS A 39 8.83 -14.54 0.23
CA LYS A 39 9.03 -15.36 -0.98
C LYS A 39 10.41 -16.04 -1.04
N ALA A 40 11.33 -15.65 -0.16
CA ALA A 40 12.65 -16.25 -0.06
C ALA A 40 12.68 -17.27 1.08
N ASP A 41 13.27 -18.45 0.83
CA ASP A 41 13.44 -19.46 1.87
C ASP A 41 14.66 -19.13 2.73
N LEU A 42 15.83 -18.94 2.11
CA LEU A 42 17.12 -18.70 2.77
C LEU A 42 17.78 -17.45 2.21
N ILE A 43 18.22 -16.56 3.09
CA ILE A 43 18.94 -15.34 2.78
C ILE A 43 20.41 -15.55 3.14
N GLN A 44 21.30 -15.56 2.14
CA GLN A 44 22.74 -15.83 2.32
C GLN A 44 23.61 -14.58 2.17
N ASN A 45 23.04 -13.49 1.71
CA ASN A 45 23.75 -12.24 1.40
C ASN A 45 23.42 -11.09 2.37
N TYR A 46 22.93 -11.41 3.57
CA TYR A 46 22.73 -10.43 4.63
C TYR A 46 23.80 -10.61 5.71
N TYR A 47 24.49 -9.53 6.03
CA TYR A 47 25.63 -9.53 6.96
C TYR A 47 25.28 -10.09 8.34
N GLY A 48 26.17 -10.89 8.91
CA GLY A 48 26.08 -11.41 10.28
C GLY A 48 25.50 -12.83 10.41
N PHE A 49 25.15 -13.48 9.30
CA PHE A 49 24.61 -14.85 9.30
C PHE A 49 25.51 -15.79 8.49
N GLU A 50 26.42 -16.48 9.18
CA GLU A 50 27.43 -17.38 8.59
C GLU A 50 26.82 -18.42 7.64
N HIS A 51 25.70 -19.02 8.02
CA HIS A 51 25.00 -20.04 7.22
C HIS A 51 23.74 -19.54 6.55
N GLY A 52 23.59 -18.18 6.47
CA GLY A 52 22.33 -17.55 6.06
C GLY A 52 21.27 -17.55 7.16
N VAL A 53 20.13 -16.96 6.86
CA VAL A 53 18.98 -16.88 7.76
C VAL A 53 17.69 -17.15 6.97
N LYS A 54 16.76 -17.89 7.54
CA LYS A 54 15.43 -18.03 6.94
C LYS A 54 14.72 -16.68 6.92
N ALA A 55 14.09 -16.35 5.83
CA ALA A 55 13.39 -15.08 5.67
C ALA A 55 12.34 -14.85 6.76
N LYS A 56 11.57 -15.88 7.09
CA LYS A 56 10.57 -15.85 8.16
C LYS A 56 11.19 -15.49 9.51
N ASP A 57 12.31 -16.15 9.86
CA ASP A 57 12.96 -15.95 11.16
C ASP A 57 13.53 -14.53 11.26
N LEU A 58 14.06 -13.97 10.17
CA LEU A 58 14.56 -12.60 10.13
C LEU A 58 13.43 -11.58 10.33
N ILE A 59 12.29 -11.77 9.65
CA ILE A 59 11.11 -10.90 9.78
C ILE A 59 10.59 -10.94 11.22
N GLU A 60 10.37 -12.12 11.78
CA GLU A 60 9.86 -12.29 13.13
C GLU A 60 10.82 -11.73 14.19
N ALA A 61 12.13 -11.91 14.02
CA ALA A 61 13.13 -11.35 14.90
C ALA A 61 13.10 -9.82 14.89
N GLY A 62 12.99 -9.22 13.70
CA GLY A 62 12.89 -7.77 13.55
C GLY A 62 11.60 -7.21 14.21
N ILE A 63 10.48 -7.86 14.00
CA ILE A 63 9.20 -7.49 14.64
C ILE A 63 9.33 -7.53 16.16
N ARG A 64 9.81 -8.64 16.72
CA ARG A 64 10.02 -8.78 18.19
C ARG A 64 11.01 -7.73 18.70
N GLN A 65 12.07 -7.41 17.95
CA GLN A 65 13.04 -6.38 18.32
C GLN A 65 12.37 -5.00 18.45
N ALA A 66 11.52 -4.63 17.49
CA ALA A 66 10.80 -3.35 17.53
C ALA A 66 9.80 -3.30 18.73
N GLN A 67 9.06 -4.39 18.96
CA GLN A 67 8.14 -4.51 20.11
C GLN A 67 8.86 -4.39 21.45
N ASN A 68 9.99 -5.08 21.61
CA ASN A 68 10.78 -5.03 22.85
C ASN A 68 11.32 -3.63 23.15
N LEU A 69 11.50 -2.79 22.14
CA LEU A 69 11.87 -1.39 22.29
C LEU A 69 10.68 -0.45 22.52
N GLY A 70 9.45 -0.96 22.45
CA GLY A 70 8.23 -0.20 22.74
C GLY A 70 7.46 0.28 21.51
N ALA A 71 7.79 -0.18 20.30
CA ALA A 71 6.94 0.08 19.13
C ALA A 71 5.62 -0.68 19.22
N ARG A 72 4.50 0.00 18.93
CA ARG A 72 3.21 -0.67 18.73
C ARG A 72 3.20 -1.30 17.34
N LEU A 73 2.96 -2.62 17.27
CA LEU A 73 2.77 -3.34 16.01
C LEU A 73 1.27 -3.58 15.78
N LEU A 74 0.78 -3.16 14.63
CA LEU A 74 -0.61 -3.35 14.22
C LEU A 74 -0.65 -4.23 12.97
N THR A 75 -1.22 -5.44 13.11
CA THR A 75 -1.46 -6.31 11.96
C THR A 75 -2.73 -5.86 11.26
N SER A 76 -2.57 -5.01 10.26
CA SER A 76 -3.67 -4.43 9.49
C SER A 76 -3.19 -3.97 8.12
N GLU A 77 -4.14 -3.63 7.24
CA GLU A 77 -3.84 -2.92 6.01
C GLU A 77 -4.13 -1.43 6.17
N VAL A 78 -3.37 -0.60 5.46
CA VAL A 78 -3.65 0.82 5.33
C VAL A 78 -4.53 1.02 4.09
N CYS A 79 -5.73 1.56 4.30
CA CYS A 79 -6.70 1.85 3.25
C CYS A 79 -6.48 3.23 2.62
N GLY A 80 -5.87 4.15 3.35
CA GLY A 80 -5.58 5.50 2.88
C GLY A 80 -4.82 6.34 3.91
N ILE A 81 -4.27 7.46 3.42
CA ILE A 81 -3.65 8.51 4.22
C ILE A 81 -4.28 9.81 3.78
N GLU A 82 -4.69 10.64 4.72
CA GLU A 82 -5.29 11.95 4.46
C GLU A 82 -4.56 13.02 5.27
N PHE A 83 -4.65 14.27 4.81
CA PHE A 83 -4.18 15.41 5.59
C PHE A 83 -5.19 15.68 6.71
N GLY A 84 -4.70 15.83 7.95
CA GLY A 84 -5.46 16.22 9.12
C GLY A 84 -5.24 17.69 9.47
N GLU A 85 -5.92 18.18 10.49
CA GLU A 85 -5.72 19.56 11.01
C GLU A 85 -4.28 19.80 11.48
N ALA A 86 -3.64 18.77 12.05
CA ALA A 86 -2.25 18.78 12.46
C ALA A 86 -1.59 17.45 12.07
N GLY A 87 -0.95 17.41 10.90
CA GLY A 87 -0.28 16.20 10.39
C GLY A 87 -1.20 15.32 9.53
N PHE A 88 -1.25 14.01 9.81
CA PHE A 88 -1.84 13.01 8.93
C PHE A 88 -2.84 12.10 9.65
N LEU A 89 -3.81 11.60 8.89
CA LEU A 89 -4.78 10.58 9.32
C LEU A 89 -4.50 9.31 8.52
N VAL A 90 -3.97 8.28 9.17
CA VAL A 90 -3.72 6.97 8.56
C VAL A 90 -4.89 6.05 8.86
N LYS A 91 -5.61 5.65 7.80
CA LYS A 91 -6.85 4.86 7.91
C LYS A 91 -6.57 3.38 7.76
N THR A 92 -7.11 2.61 8.69
CA THR A 92 -7.19 1.14 8.64
C THR A 92 -8.67 0.72 8.71
N PRO A 93 -9.01 -0.55 8.45
CA PRO A 93 -10.39 -1.04 8.60
C PRO A 93 -10.96 -0.85 10.01
N ALA A 94 -10.12 -0.87 11.04
CA ALA A 94 -10.55 -0.87 12.44
C ALA A 94 -10.43 0.51 13.12
N GLU A 95 -9.45 1.32 12.74
CA GLU A 95 -9.16 2.59 13.41
C GLU A 95 -8.53 3.63 12.47
N VAL A 96 -8.62 4.89 12.85
CA VAL A 96 -7.90 6.00 12.22
C VAL A 96 -6.82 6.47 13.18
N LEU A 97 -5.57 6.41 12.75
CA LEU A 97 -4.41 6.83 13.54
C LEU A 97 -4.01 8.26 13.16
N ARG A 98 -3.86 9.14 14.15
CA ARG A 98 -3.28 10.47 13.95
C ARG A 98 -1.76 10.36 14.00
N ALA A 99 -1.07 11.02 13.08
CA ALA A 99 0.38 11.00 12.98
C ALA A 99 0.92 12.39 12.68
N GLY A 100 1.95 12.83 13.39
CA GLY A 100 2.72 14.02 13.04
C GLY A 100 3.64 13.76 11.85
N ALA A 101 4.09 12.50 11.67
CA ALA A 101 4.88 12.08 10.52
C ALA A 101 4.50 10.65 10.08
N VAL A 102 4.73 10.34 8.80
CA VAL A 102 4.47 9.03 8.21
C VAL A 102 5.69 8.54 7.43
N ILE A 103 6.04 7.26 7.59
CA ILE A 103 7.04 6.58 6.75
C ILE A 103 6.34 5.53 5.90
N ILE A 104 6.46 5.62 4.57
CA ILE A 104 5.95 4.64 3.62
C ILE A 104 7.07 3.62 3.34
N ALA A 105 6.89 2.37 3.81
CA ALA A 105 7.86 1.28 3.70
C ALA A 105 7.22 -0.02 3.19
N VAL A 106 6.24 0.08 2.31
CA VAL A 106 5.40 -1.03 1.83
C VAL A 106 6.05 -1.86 0.71
N GLY A 107 7.29 -1.58 0.34
CA GLY A 107 7.98 -2.27 -0.76
C GLY A 107 7.40 -1.92 -2.14
N THR A 108 7.54 -2.85 -3.11
CA THR A 108 7.09 -2.63 -4.50
C THR A 108 5.89 -3.48 -4.90
N ALA A 109 5.36 -4.29 -4.00
CA ALA A 109 4.31 -5.22 -4.36
C ALA A 109 3.02 -4.48 -4.78
N ARG A 110 2.67 -4.59 -6.05
CA ARG A 110 1.32 -4.39 -6.56
C ARG A 110 0.63 -5.74 -6.55
N ASN A 111 -0.52 -5.82 -5.93
CA ASN A 111 -1.38 -6.99 -6.02
C ASN A 111 -2.25 -6.87 -7.28
N VAL A 112 -1.63 -7.03 -8.45
CA VAL A 112 -2.37 -7.10 -9.72
C VAL A 112 -2.86 -8.54 -9.88
N PRO A 113 -4.18 -8.77 -9.96
CA PRO A 113 -4.71 -10.10 -10.19
C PRO A 113 -4.31 -10.59 -11.59
N LYS A 114 -4.13 -11.92 -11.71
CA LYS A 114 -3.80 -12.54 -13.00
C LYS A 114 -5.07 -12.70 -13.84
N ILE A 115 -5.61 -11.59 -14.32
CA ILE A 115 -6.77 -11.54 -15.21
C ILE A 115 -6.24 -11.15 -16.60
N GLU A 116 -6.62 -11.92 -17.62
CA GLU A 116 -6.29 -11.63 -19.01
C GLU A 116 -6.86 -10.25 -19.42
N GLY A 117 -6.10 -9.47 -20.15
CA GLY A 117 -6.51 -8.14 -20.64
C GLY A 117 -6.22 -6.97 -19.69
N ILE A 118 -5.89 -7.18 -18.40
CA ILE A 118 -5.58 -6.06 -17.49
C ILE A 118 -4.51 -5.14 -18.10
N GLY A 119 -3.36 -5.70 -18.51
CA GLY A 119 -2.26 -4.91 -19.06
C GLY A 119 -2.59 -4.25 -20.40
N GLN A 120 -3.48 -4.84 -21.19
CA GLN A 120 -3.91 -4.29 -22.47
C GLN A 120 -4.73 -3.00 -22.28
N PHE A 121 -5.58 -2.98 -21.26
CA PHE A 121 -6.48 -1.85 -21.00
C PHE A 121 -5.98 -0.89 -19.91
N GLU A 122 -4.74 -1.06 -19.43
CA GLU A 122 -4.13 -0.12 -18.49
C GLU A 122 -4.04 1.28 -19.12
N GLY A 123 -4.66 2.27 -18.47
CA GLY A 123 -4.82 3.63 -19.01
C GLY A 123 -5.93 3.77 -20.07
N SER A 124 -6.55 2.66 -20.51
CA SER A 124 -7.66 2.64 -21.48
C SER A 124 -8.88 1.94 -20.90
N GLY A 125 -9.23 2.25 -19.66
CA GLY A 125 -10.35 1.66 -18.92
C GLY A 125 -9.93 0.94 -17.64
N VAL A 126 -8.68 0.50 -17.49
CA VAL A 126 -8.14 -0.06 -16.25
C VAL A 126 -7.33 0.99 -15.51
N SER A 127 -7.65 1.23 -14.25
CA SER A 127 -7.00 2.18 -13.34
C SER A 127 -6.62 1.52 -12.00
N TYR A 128 -5.67 2.13 -11.30
CA TYR A 128 -5.23 1.74 -9.95
C TYR A 128 -5.44 2.85 -8.92
N CYS A 129 -6.06 3.96 -9.31
CA CYS A 129 -6.23 5.13 -8.44
C CYS A 129 -7.60 5.78 -8.64
N ALA A 130 -8.54 5.53 -7.74
CA ALA A 130 -9.87 6.11 -7.82
C ALA A 130 -9.83 7.65 -7.78
N ILE A 131 -9.07 8.25 -6.87
CA ILE A 131 -8.96 9.72 -6.74
C ILE A 131 -8.40 10.35 -8.03
N CYS A 132 -7.44 9.67 -8.70
CA CYS A 132 -6.82 10.22 -9.91
C CYS A 132 -7.77 10.22 -11.09
N ASP A 133 -8.53 9.14 -11.26
CA ASP A 133 -9.17 8.83 -12.55
C ASP A 133 -10.70 8.82 -12.50
N ALA A 134 -11.34 8.87 -11.32
CA ALA A 134 -12.80 8.82 -11.18
C ALA A 134 -13.52 9.85 -12.06
N PHE A 135 -12.95 11.04 -12.21
CA PHE A 135 -13.55 12.11 -13.00
C PHE A 135 -13.77 11.74 -14.48
N PHE A 136 -12.86 10.95 -15.08
CA PHE A 136 -12.95 10.49 -16.46
C PHE A 136 -14.06 9.45 -16.70
N PHE A 137 -14.58 8.89 -15.62
CA PHE A 137 -15.66 7.89 -15.63
C PHE A 137 -17.00 8.43 -15.12
N ARG A 138 -17.16 9.76 -15.01
CA ARG A 138 -18.45 10.37 -14.63
C ARG A 138 -19.54 9.98 -15.64
N GLY A 139 -20.67 9.49 -15.14
CA GLY A 139 -21.80 9.03 -15.96
C GLY A 139 -21.59 7.67 -16.62
N LYS A 140 -20.50 6.96 -16.29
CA LYS A 140 -20.16 5.63 -16.80
C LYS A 140 -20.37 4.58 -15.72
N LYS A 141 -20.37 3.31 -16.13
CA LYS A 141 -20.44 2.15 -15.24
C LYS A 141 -19.06 1.61 -14.99
N VAL A 142 -18.66 1.48 -13.73
CA VAL A 142 -17.32 1.02 -13.36
C VAL A 142 -17.34 -0.12 -12.36
N ALA A 143 -16.32 -0.97 -12.44
CA ALA A 143 -16.06 -2.04 -11.49
C ALA A 143 -14.89 -1.68 -10.55
N VAL A 144 -14.98 -2.10 -9.28
CA VAL A 144 -13.85 -2.16 -8.37
C VAL A 144 -13.43 -3.62 -8.22
N ILE A 145 -12.22 -3.97 -8.57
CA ILE A 145 -11.74 -5.36 -8.52
C ILE A 145 -11.02 -5.59 -7.19
N GLY A 146 -11.63 -6.36 -6.30
CA GLY A 146 -11.06 -6.67 -4.98
C GLY A 146 -12.11 -7.09 -3.97
N SER A 147 -11.70 -7.74 -2.87
CA SER A 147 -12.60 -8.31 -1.87
C SER A 147 -12.37 -7.80 -0.45
N GLY A 148 -11.39 -6.92 -0.25
CA GLY A 148 -10.97 -6.41 1.07
C GLY A 148 -11.40 -4.98 1.36
N ALA A 149 -10.97 -4.49 2.52
CA ALA A 149 -11.26 -3.13 2.96
C ALA A 149 -10.71 -2.06 2.02
N TYR A 150 -9.60 -2.33 1.32
CA TYR A 150 -9.09 -1.43 0.30
C TYR A 150 -10.08 -1.27 -0.87
N ALA A 151 -10.70 -2.37 -1.35
CA ALA A 151 -11.73 -2.29 -2.39
C ALA A 151 -12.96 -1.51 -1.91
N ALA A 152 -13.38 -1.70 -0.67
CA ALA A 152 -14.47 -0.92 -0.08
C ALA A 152 -14.10 0.58 -0.01
N SER A 153 -12.88 0.93 0.37
CA SER A 153 -12.41 2.33 0.40
C SER A 153 -12.40 2.97 -0.98
N GLU A 154 -11.94 2.23 -2.02
CA GLU A 154 -11.96 2.73 -3.40
C GLU A 154 -13.39 2.89 -3.93
N TYR A 155 -14.29 1.96 -3.57
CA TYR A 155 -15.71 2.06 -3.89
C TYR A 155 -16.32 3.37 -3.35
N GLU A 156 -16.08 3.70 -2.08
CA GLU A 156 -16.62 4.93 -1.47
C GLU A 156 -16.09 6.20 -2.18
N VAL A 157 -14.81 6.21 -2.53
CA VAL A 157 -14.22 7.33 -3.31
C VAL A 157 -14.91 7.46 -4.67
N LEU A 158 -15.10 6.35 -5.39
CA LEU A 158 -15.76 6.35 -6.71
C LEU A 158 -17.22 6.77 -6.61
N LYS A 159 -17.96 6.29 -5.60
CA LYS A 159 -19.37 6.65 -5.38
C LYS A 159 -19.59 8.16 -5.16
N GLY A 160 -18.59 8.87 -4.68
CA GLY A 160 -18.63 10.34 -4.59
C GLY A 160 -18.68 11.05 -5.95
N VAL A 161 -18.34 10.36 -7.05
CA VAL A 161 -18.22 10.93 -8.40
C VAL A 161 -19.08 10.19 -9.43
N ILE A 162 -19.24 8.86 -9.26
CA ILE A 162 -19.82 7.93 -10.23
C ILE A 162 -21.05 7.25 -9.60
N SER A 163 -22.19 7.30 -10.29
CA SER A 163 -23.45 6.73 -9.78
C SER A 163 -23.51 5.19 -9.89
N ASP A 164 -22.87 4.59 -10.90
CA ASP A 164 -22.92 3.14 -11.16
C ASP A 164 -21.55 2.51 -10.89
N VAL A 165 -21.37 2.03 -9.66
CA VAL A 165 -20.16 1.37 -9.20
C VAL A 165 -20.52 0.02 -8.59
N THR A 166 -19.83 -1.04 -8.99
CA THR A 166 -20.00 -2.41 -8.47
C THR A 166 -18.66 -3.01 -8.09
N ILE A 167 -18.57 -3.68 -6.95
CA ILE A 167 -17.36 -4.43 -6.56
C ILE A 167 -17.42 -5.82 -7.20
N LEU A 168 -16.34 -6.22 -7.88
CA LEU A 168 -16.16 -7.59 -8.38
C LEU A 168 -15.08 -8.26 -7.53
N THR A 169 -15.46 -9.29 -6.75
CA THR A 169 -14.53 -9.91 -5.80
C THR A 169 -13.65 -11.01 -6.41
N ASP A 170 -13.78 -11.25 -7.70
CA ASP A 170 -12.98 -12.23 -8.46
C ASP A 170 -13.02 -13.64 -7.83
N GLY A 171 -14.18 -14.09 -7.41
CA GLY A 171 -14.39 -15.40 -6.80
C GLY A 171 -14.07 -15.47 -5.30
N ALA A 172 -13.58 -14.41 -4.69
CA ALA A 172 -13.31 -14.39 -3.26
C ALA A 172 -14.54 -13.98 -2.43
N GLU A 173 -14.60 -14.46 -1.19
CA GLU A 173 -15.58 -13.94 -0.23
C GLU A 173 -15.19 -12.53 0.21
N PRO A 174 -16.13 -11.57 0.24
CA PRO A 174 -15.84 -10.22 0.70
C PRO A 174 -15.46 -10.22 2.19
N THR A 175 -14.40 -9.49 2.52
CA THR A 175 -13.96 -9.28 3.91
C THR A 175 -14.24 -7.86 4.41
N PHE A 176 -14.88 -7.03 3.61
CA PHE A 176 -15.38 -5.72 4.04
C PHE A 176 -16.70 -5.87 4.81
N THR A 177 -16.92 -5.00 5.80
CA THR A 177 -18.05 -5.07 6.75
C THR A 177 -19.32 -4.39 6.26
N ALA A 178 -19.23 -3.53 5.25
CA ALA A 178 -20.38 -2.82 4.70
C ALA A 178 -21.17 -3.68 3.70
N SER A 179 -22.50 -3.52 3.66
CA SER A 179 -23.34 -4.12 2.61
C SER A 179 -23.21 -3.30 1.32
N LEU A 180 -22.12 -3.51 0.59
CA LEU A 180 -21.84 -2.83 -0.67
C LEU A 180 -22.31 -3.69 -1.86
N PRO A 181 -22.77 -3.06 -2.97
CA PRO A 181 -23.09 -3.79 -4.20
C PRO A 181 -21.87 -4.56 -4.70
N HIS A 182 -21.98 -5.88 -4.75
CA HIS A 182 -20.88 -6.72 -5.20
C HIS A 182 -21.34 -7.96 -5.98
N ASN A 183 -20.44 -8.46 -6.83
CA ASN A 183 -20.59 -9.70 -7.59
C ASN A 183 -19.38 -10.59 -7.30
N LYS A 184 -19.65 -11.86 -6.91
CA LYS A 184 -18.59 -12.81 -6.52
C LYS A 184 -18.13 -13.72 -7.67
N LYS A 185 -18.62 -13.52 -8.88
CA LYS A 185 -18.19 -14.32 -10.02
C LYS A 185 -16.69 -14.21 -10.26
N LYS A 186 -16.05 -15.33 -10.54
CA LYS A 186 -14.65 -15.37 -10.94
C LYS A 186 -14.47 -14.69 -12.28
N ILE A 187 -13.55 -13.75 -12.38
CA ILE A 187 -13.24 -13.04 -13.62
C ILE A 187 -12.32 -13.92 -14.47
N ALA A 188 -12.65 -14.09 -15.74
CA ALA A 188 -11.81 -14.78 -16.72
C ALA A 188 -10.89 -13.76 -17.42
N ARG A 189 -11.50 -12.72 -18.01
CA ARG A 189 -10.75 -11.72 -18.78
C ARG A 189 -11.50 -10.40 -18.92
N PHE A 190 -10.77 -9.39 -19.33
CA PHE A 190 -11.31 -8.11 -19.78
C PHE A 190 -11.36 -8.08 -21.31
N GLU A 191 -12.39 -7.47 -21.89
CA GLU A 191 -12.58 -7.35 -23.32
C GLU A 191 -12.97 -5.94 -23.73
N GLY A 192 -12.56 -5.56 -24.94
CA GLY A 192 -12.89 -4.31 -25.61
C GLY A 192 -12.03 -4.13 -26.86
N ALA A 193 -12.36 -3.16 -27.70
CA ALA A 193 -11.60 -2.85 -28.92
C ALA A 193 -10.41 -1.91 -28.62
N ASN A 194 -10.71 -0.65 -28.27
CA ASN A 194 -9.70 0.37 -27.96
C ASN A 194 -9.63 0.71 -26.45
N ALA A 195 -10.66 0.38 -25.72
CA ALA A 195 -10.79 0.55 -24.28
C ALA A 195 -11.55 -0.63 -23.70
N LEU A 196 -11.58 -0.73 -22.36
CA LEU A 196 -12.41 -1.71 -21.67
C LEU A 196 -13.89 -1.48 -22.01
N GLU A 197 -14.58 -2.51 -22.42
CA GLU A 197 -16.03 -2.51 -22.73
C GLU A 197 -16.82 -3.47 -21.84
N ARG A 198 -16.20 -4.60 -21.42
CA ARG A 198 -16.85 -5.59 -20.58
C ARG A 198 -15.88 -6.47 -19.81
N VAL A 199 -16.40 -7.03 -18.74
CA VAL A 199 -15.77 -8.08 -17.94
C VAL A 199 -16.44 -9.40 -18.27
N VAL A 200 -15.65 -10.41 -18.63
CA VAL A 200 -16.11 -11.78 -18.90
C VAL A 200 -15.79 -12.64 -17.68
N PHE A 201 -16.80 -13.39 -17.21
CA PHE A 201 -16.66 -14.27 -16.06
C PHE A 201 -16.33 -15.71 -16.48
N ALA A 202 -15.80 -16.49 -15.55
CA ALA A 202 -15.41 -17.88 -15.79
C ALA A 202 -16.60 -18.81 -16.12
N ASP A 203 -17.82 -18.40 -15.77
CA ASP A 203 -19.06 -19.12 -16.13
C ASP A 203 -19.54 -18.82 -17.57
N GLY A 204 -18.78 -18.05 -18.34
CA GLY A 204 -19.10 -17.66 -19.72
C GLY A 204 -20.03 -16.45 -19.82
N THR A 205 -20.59 -15.95 -18.73
CA THR A 205 -21.37 -14.70 -18.75
C THR A 205 -20.49 -13.48 -18.84
N SER A 206 -21.03 -12.35 -19.26
CA SER A 206 -20.30 -11.07 -19.29
C SER A 206 -21.17 -9.93 -18.81
N GLU A 207 -20.53 -8.86 -18.35
CA GLU A 207 -21.18 -7.63 -17.92
C GLU A 207 -20.42 -6.43 -18.47
N ALA A 208 -21.15 -5.43 -18.99
CA ALA A 208 -20.54 -4.23 -19.55
C ALA A 208 -20.02 -3.31 -18.44
N PHE A 209 -18.80 -2.83 -18.61
CA PHE A 209 -18.14 -1.83 -17.76
C PHE A 209 -17.26 -0.94 -18.62
N ASP A 210 -17.36 0.37 -18.43
CA ASP A 210 -16.51 1.36 -19.08
C ASP A 210 -15.15 1.51 -18.39
N GLY A 211 -15.02 1.00 -17.16
CA GLY A 211 -13.79 1.04 -16.39
C GLY A 211 -13.72 0.01 -15.29
N ALA A 212 -12.49 -0.35 -14.91
CA ALA A 212 -12.17 -1.25 -13.81
C ALA A 212 -11.04 -0.67 -12.95
N PHE A 213 -11.30 -0.49 -11.66
CA PHE A 213 -10.35 0.01 -10.68
C PHE A 213 -9.78 -1.17 -9.88
N ILE A 214 -8.49 -1.42 -10.01
CA ILE A 214 -7.83 -2.56 -9.37
C ILE A 214 -7.50 -2.20 -7.92
N ALA A 215 -8.19 -2.85 -6.98
CA ALA A 215 -8.07 -2.63 -5.54
C ALA A 215 -7.86 -3.95 -4.78
N CYS A 216 -6.96 -4.80 -5.31
CA CYS A 216 -6.64 -6.10 -4.74
C CYS A 216 -5.61 -5.99 -3.62
N GLY A 217 -5.89 -6.60 -2.49
CA GLY A 217 -4.98 -6.58 -1.33
C GLY A 217 -4.99 -5.25 -0.59
N SER A 218 -3.82 -4.69 -0.32
CA SER A 218 -3.64 -3.37 0.30
C SER A 218 -3.13 -2.34 -0.72
N ALA A 219 -3.32 -1.05 -0.44
CA ALA A 219 -2.75 0.02 -1.25
C ALA A 219 -1.22 -0.12 -1.33
N GLY A 220 -0.69 -0.16 -2.54
CA GLY A 220 0.76 -0.18 -2.77
C GLY A 220 1.39 1.21 -2.60
N ALA A 221 2.72 1.26 -2.67
CA ALA A 221 3.45 2.52 -2.54
C ALA A 221 3.05 3.56 -3.58
N PHE A 222 2.84 3.12 -4.82
CA PHE A 222 2.47 4.01 -5.92
C PHE A 222 1.06 4.58 -5.72
N GLU A 223 0.09 3.77 -5.31
CA GLU A 223 -1.28 4.19 -5.04
C GLU A 223 -1.34 5.18 -3.86
N LEU A 224 -0.62 4.89 -2.77
CA LEU A 224 -0.50 5.82 -1.64
C LEU A 224 0.17 7.13 -2.05
N ALA A 225 1.24 7.05 -2.86
CA ALA A 225 1.95 8.23 -3.36
C ALA A 225 1.03 9.12 -4.21
N LYS A 226 0.29 8.53 -5.15
CA LYS A 226 -0.63 9.29 -6.02
C LYS A 226 -1.74 9.95 -5.23
N LYS A 227 -2.35 9.25 -4.27
CA LYS A 227 -3.40 9.83 -3.40
C LYS A 227 -2.93 11.01 -2.59
N LEU A 228 -1.67 11.02 -2.18
CA LEU A 228 -1.06 12.09 -1.40
C LEU A 228 -0.46 13.22 -2.27
N GLY A 229 -0.34 13.03 -3.58
CA GLY A 229 0.36 13.98 -4.45
C GLY A 229 1.90 13.92 -4.28
N LEU A 230 2.44 12.75 -3.91
CA LEU A 230 3.88 12.55 -3.86
C LEU A 230 4.47 12.48 -5.27
N GLU A 231 5.66 13.02 -5.43
CA GLU A 231 6.42 12.85 -6.67
C GLU A 231 6.84 11.41 -6.86
N THR A 232 6.70 10.93 -8.11
CA THR A 232 7.05 9.56 -8.48
C THR A 232 7.89 9.53 -9.75
N ALA A 233 8.87 8.62 -9.81
CA ALA A 233 9.63 8.31 -11.01
C ALA A 233 9.34 6.83 -11.38
N GLY A 234 8.57 6.64 -12.45
CA GLY A 234 7.95 5.33 -12.73
C GLY A 234 7.01 4.95 -11.60
N ASN A 235 7.20 3.77 -11.02
CA ASN A 235 6.43 3.26 -9.88
C ASN A 235 7.15 3.42 -8.53
N LYS A 236 8.16 4.29 -8.45
CA LYS A 236 8.93 4.59 -7.23
C LYS A 236 8.60 5.97 -6.71
N ILE A 237 8.57 6.12 -5.38
CA ILE A 237 8.45 7.40 -4.71
C ILE A 237 9.79 8.12 -4.82
N VAL A 238 9.78 9.39 -5.24
CA VAL A 238 10.97 10.24 -5.26
C VAL A 238 11.25 10.72 -3.83
N THR A 239 12.50 10.60 -3.40
CA THR A 239 12.97 11.09 -2.10
C THR A 239 14.33 11.73 -2.25
N ASP A 240 14.65 12.65 -1.33
CA ASP A 240 16.00 13.15 -1.15
C ASP A 240 16.91 12.14 -0.41
N GLU A 241 18.14 12.56 -0.07
CA GLU A 241 19.10 11.75 0.66
C GLU A 241 18.64 11.43 2.10
N LYS A 242 17.75 12.25 2.67
CA LYS A 242 17.13 12.07 3.99
C LYS A 242 15.90 11.18 3.96
N ARG A 243 15.58 10.61 2.81
CA ARG A 243 14.36 9.86 2.57
C ARG A 243 13.07 10.68 2.75
N ALA A 244 13.18 12.02 2.73
CA ALA A 244 12.03 12.90 2.71
C ALA A 244 11.43 12.99 1.30
N THR A 245 10.09 13.03 1.23
CA THR A 245 9.37 13.27 -0.02
C THR A 245 9.16 14.77 -0.26
N ASN A 246 8.48 15.13 -1.34
CA ASN A 246 8.06 16.51 -1.61
C ASN A 246 7.04 17.06 -0.58
N ILE A 247 6.48 16.21 0.28
CA ILE A 247 5.52 16.63 1.32
C ILE A 247 6.19 16.55 2.69
N PRO A 248 6.33 17.69 3.42
CA PRO A 248 6.89 17.71 4.76
C PRO A 248 6.17 16.74 5.71
N GLY A 249 6.95 15.95 6.48
CA GLY A 249 6.42 14.95 7.40
C GLY A 249 6.12 13.59 6.76
N ILE A 250 6.25 13.46 5.43
CA ILE A 250 6.16 12.15 4.75
C ILE A 250 7.54 11.73 4.25
N PHE A 251 7.91 10.51 4.63
CA PHE A 251 9.17 9.85 4.25
C PHE A 251 8.86 8.54 3.52
N ALA A 252 9.82 8.04 2.72
CA ALA A 252 9.69 6.74 2.10
C ALA A 252 11.00 5.98 2.13
N ALA A 253 10.95 4.64 2.33
CA ALA A 253 12.14 3.83 2.55
C ALA A 253 11.98 2.40 2.00
N GLY A 254 13.10 1.79 1.61
CA GLY A 254 13.15 0.42 1.10
C GLY A 254 12.83 0.35 -0.39
N ASP A 255 12.17 -0.72 -0.81
CA ASP A 255 11.98 -1.01 -2.24
C ASP A 255 10.95 -0.10 -2.93
N CYS A 256 10.19 0.71 -2.19
CA CYS A 256 9.29 1.70 -2.76
C CYS A 256 10.02 2.97 -3.28
N VAL A 257 11.29 3.14 -2.95
CA VAL A 257 12.14 4.21 -3.49
C VAL A 257 13.20 3.65 -4.45
N ALA A 258 13.90 4.52 -5.16
CA ALA A 258 14.93 4.12 -6.12
C ALA A 258 16.11 3.38 -5.45
N GLY A 259 16.84 2.58 -6.22
CA GLY A 259 18.04 1.87 -5.83
C GLY A 259 17.90 0.34 -5.85
N LEU A 260 18.91 -0.35 -5.33
CA LEU A 260 18.95 -1.82 -5.29
C LEU A 260 17.88 -2.38 -4.36
N GLN A 261 17.18 -3.42 -4.82
CA GLN A 261 16.20 -4.14 -3.99
C GLN A 261 16.92 -5.19 -3.14
N GLN A 262 17.49 -4.75 -2.04
CA GLN A 262 18.27 -5.59 -1.12
C GLN A 262 17.91 -5.26 0.33
N ILE A 263 17.98 -6.26 1.21
CA ILE A 263 17.69 -6.10 2.64
C ILE A 263 18.61 -5.04 3.27
N ALA A 264 19.91 -5.09 2.96
CA ALA A 264 20.89 -4.12 3.50
C ALA A 264 20.53 -2.68 3.12
N LYS A 265 20.11 -2.43 1.86
CA LYS A 265 19.65 -1.11 1.42
C LYS A 265 18.36 -0.71 2.11
N ALA A 266 17.39 -1.62 2.23
CA ALA A 266 16.12 -1.37 2.91
C ALA A 266 16.33 -1.01 4.39
N VAL A 267 17.22 -1.71 5.09
CA VAL A 267 17.61 -1.41 6.48
C VAL A 267 18.28 -0.04 6.59
N TYR A 268 19.19 0.27 5.67
CA TYR A 268 19.84 1.60 5.61
C TYR A 268 18.81 2.72 5.38
N ASP A 269 17.94 2.58 4.39
CA ASP A 269 16.89 3.57 4.13
C ASP A 269 15.98 3.79 5.34
N GLY A 270 15.57 2.69 5.98
CA GLY A 270 14.75 2.74 7.18
C GLY A 270 15.43 3.50 8.32
N MET A 271 16.72 3.24 8.55
CA MET A 271 17.51 3.96 9.53
C MET A 271 17.48 5.47 9.27
N ILE A 272 17.74 5.90 8.04
CA ILE A 272 17.71 7.31 7.65
C ILE A 272 16.30 7.89 7.85
N ALA A 273 15.29 7.26 7.27
CA ALA A 273 13.90 7.74 7.36
C ALA A 273 13.43 7.87 8.82
N GLY A 274 13.71 6.88 9.67
CA GLY A 274 13.34 6.90 11.08
C GLY A 274 14.04 8.02 11.86
N THR A 275 15.32 8.25 11.57
CA THR A 275 16.11 9.34 12.19
C THR A 275 15.60 10.72 11.76
N GLU A 276 15.35 10.93 10.47
CA GLU A 276 14.89 12.21 9.95
C GLU A 276 13.43 12.50 10.31
N ALA A 277 12.55 11.49 10.31
CA ALA A 277 11.19 11.63 10.81
C ALA A 277 11.16 12.02 12.30
N LEU A 278 12.05 11.45 13.11
CA LEU A 278 12.19 11.86 14.51
C LEU A 278 12.63 13.33 14.65
N LYS A 279 13.60 13.80 13.84
CA LYS A 279 14.01 15.21 13.83
C LYS A 279 12.85 16.11 13.44
N TYR A 280 12.09 15.74 12.41
CA TYR A 280 10.90 16.46 11.98
C TYR A 280 9.88 16.59 13.12
N LEU A 281 9.53 15.48 13.79
CA LEU A 281 8.59 15.48 14.92
C LEU A 281 9.04 16.35 16.11
N LYS A 282 10.36 16.49 16.31
CA LYS A 282 10.93 17.38 17.34
C LYS A 282 10.89 18.85 16.96
N SER A 283 10.68 19.16 15.68
CA SER A 283 10.57 20.54 15.18
C SER A 283 9.15 21.08 15.11
N LEU A 284 8.15 20.21 15.28
CA LEU A 284 6.73 20.57 15.44
C LEU A 284 6.49 21.12 16.85
#